data_1a612b07ff5821b3ebb405e7d2f21a32
#
_entry.id   1a612b07ff5821b3ebb405e7d2f21a32
#
_cell.length_a   1.000
_cell.length_b   1.000
_cell.length_c   1.000
_cell.angle_alpha   90.00
_cell.angle_beta   90.00
_cell.angle_gamma   90.00
#
_symmetry.space_group_name_H-M   'P 1'
#
loop_
_entity.id
_entity.type
_entity.pdbx_description
1 polymer ?
#
loop_
_entity_poly.entity_id
_entity_poly.type
_entity_poly.pdbx_seq_one_letter_code
_entity_poly.pdbx_strand_id
1 'polypeptide(L)'
;MYGVNYEKSICKRYDVPLAPYATPSTQEVPDSIEPYLNDFDAVLLENHGALTWSEDLLSAYLKMESLEFYAELLYRSEMFGQPTEFTKEQIGKLIEVRKKMGISGRYPAYRTGANCYKCKECFWKR
;
A
#
# COMPACT_ATOMS: atom_id res chain seq x y z
N MET A 1 -10.66 5.01 15.40
CA MET A 1 -9.73 5.99 14.79
C MET A 1 -8.32 5.41 14.91
N TYR A 2 -7.82 4.83 13.84
CA TYR A 2 -6.49 4.22 13.82
C TYR A 2 -5.48 5.36 13.61
N GLY A 3 -4.54 5.51 14.54
CA GLY A 3 -3.61 6.63 14.52
C GLY A 3 -2.55 6.55 13.41
N VAL A 4 -1.83 7.63 13.20
CA VAL A 4 -0.76 7.83 12.18
C VAL A 4 0.24 6.66 12.06
N ASN A 5 0.41 5.86 13.12
CA ASN A 5 1.31 4.69 13.12
C ASN A 5 0.76 3.52 12.30
N TYR A 6 -0.56 3.37 12.20
CA TYR A 6 -1.22 2.30 11.47
C TYR A 6 -1.10 2.47 9.96
N GLU A 7 -1.38 3.67 9.46
CA GLU A 7 -1.20 4.02 8.04
C GLU A 7 0.24 3.80 7.60
N LYS A 8 1.22 4.21 8.40
CA LYS A 8 2.64 3.99 8.15
C LYS A 8 3.03 2.52 8.11
N SER A 9 2.41 1.68 8.95
CA SER A 9 2.65 0.23 8.95
C SER A 9 2.15 -0.42 7.66
N ILE A 10 0.97 -0.02 7.17
CA ILE A 10 0.43 -0.50 5.89
C ILE A 10 1.31 -0.07 4.73
N CYS A 11 1.67 1.20 4.64
CA CYS A 11 2.58 1.71 3.61
C CYS A 11 3.91 0.94 3.58
N LYS A 12 4.47 0.64 4.74
CA LYS A 12 5.75 -0.06 4.84
C LYS A 12 5.68 -1.50 4.36
N ARG A 13 4.59 -2.21 4.62
CA ARG A 13 4.50 -3.66 4.39
C ARG A 13 3.85 -4.07 3.07
N TYR A 14 2.86 -3.30 2.60
CA TYR A 14 2.04 -3.67 1.46
C TYR A 14 2.23 -2.79 0.23
N ASP A 15 3.17 -1.87 0.29
CA ASP A 15 3.46 -0.94 -0.81
C ASP A 15 2.24 -0.09 -1.22
N VAL A 16 1.30 0.13 -0.28
CA VAL A 16 0.21 1.08 -0.47
C VAL A 16 0.73 2.46 -0.13
N PRO A 17 0.71 3.41 -1.07
CA PRO A 17 1.23 4.75 -0.82
C PRO A 17 0.34 5.52 0.16
N LEU A 18 0.95 6.47 0.87
CA LEU A 18 0.25 7.46 1.69
C LEU A 18 0.33 8.80 0.96
N ALA A 19 -0.83 9.30 0.51
CA ALA A 19 -0.94 10.66 -0.02
C ALA A 19 -0.86 11.67 1.14
N PRO A 20 -0.19 12.81 0.94
CA PRO A 20 -0.10 13.85 1.96
C PRO A 20 -1.49 14.39 2.29
N TYR A 21 -1.60 15.00 3.48
CA TYR A 21 -2.83 15.67 3.88
C TYR A 21 -3.29 16.67 2.82
N ALA A 22 -4.58 16.63 2.52
CA ALA A 22 -5.24 17.57 1.64
C ALA A 22 -6.59 17.98 2.26
N THR A 23 -6.97 19.24 2.08
CA THR A 23 -8.20 19.77 2.67
C THR A 23 -9.42 19.18 1.98
N PRO A 24 -10.36 18.53 2.70
CA PRO A 24 -11.58 17.97 2.11
C PRO A 24 -12.37 19.00 1.31
N SER A 25 -13.00 18.54 0.23
CA SER A 25 -13.82 19.36 -0.67
C SER A 25 -13.05 20.45 -1.42
N THR A 26 -11.73 20.32 -1.54
CA THR A 26 -10.89 21.19 -2.35
C THR A 26 -10.21 20.42 -3.49
N GLN A 27 -9.59 21.13 -4.44
CA GLN A 27 -8.80 20.52 -5.51
C GLN A 27 -7.51 19.86 -4.99
N GLU A 28 -7.08 20.15 -3.78
CA GLU A 28 -5.89 19.53 -3.17
C GLU A 28 -6.01 18.01 -3.06
N VAL A 29 -7.23 17.47 -2.84
CA VAL A 29 -7.44 16.02 -2.69
C VAL A 29 -7.13 15.27 -3.98
N PRO A 30 -7.76 15.56 -5.14
CA PRO A 30 -7.40 14.91 -6.39
C PRO A 30 -5.92 15.14 -6.76
N ASP A 31 -5.36 16.33 -6.57
CA ASP A 31 -3.96 16.65 -6.87
C ASP A 31 -3.00 15.79 -6.02
N SER A 32 -3.36 15.50 -4.76
CA SER A 32 -2.54 14.64 -3.88
C SER A 32 -2.54 13.18 -4.31
N ILE A 33 -3.58 12.73 -5.02
CA ILE A 33 -3.79 11.35 -5.45
C ILE A 33 -3.18 11.08 -6.84
N GLU A 34 -3.22 12.07 -7.73
CA GLU A 34 -2.81 11.95 -9.13
C GLU A 34 -1.46 11.24 -9.34
N PRO A 35 -0.41 11.48 -8.54
CA PRO A 35 0.89 10.82 -8.72
C PRO A 35 0.86 9.29 -8.56
N TYR A 36 -0.19 8.74 -7.96
CA TYR A 36 -0.30 7.31 -7.62
C TYR A 36 -1.19 6.52 -8.59
N LEU A 37 -2.03 7.19 -9.39
CA LEU A 37 -3.07 6.55 -10.20
C LEU A 37 -2.54 5.52 -11.20
N ASN A 38 -1.35 5.72 -11.74
CA ASN A 38 -0.81 4.85 -12.79
C ASN A 38 -0.09 3.61 -12.24
N ASP A 39 0.41 3.68 -11.02
CA ASP A 39 1.29 2.64 -10.46
C ASP A 39 0.61 1.80 -9.37
N PHE A 40 -0.53 2.24 -8.84
CA PHE A 40 -1.21 1.63 -7.70
C PHE A 40 -2.70 1.50 -7.96
N ASP A 41 -3.35 0.63 -7.20
CA ASP A 41 -4.81 0.42 -7.21
C ASP A 41 -5.48 0.93 -5.93
N ALA A 42 -4.68 1.41 -4.99
CA ALA A 42 -5.11 1.92 -3.69
C ALA A 42 -4.15 2.99 -3.18
N VAL A 43 -4.65 3.91 -2.39
CA VAL A 43 -3.88 4.94 -1.68
C VAL A 43 -4.49 5.17 -0.30
N LEU A 44 -3.65 5.39 0.69
CA LEU A 44 -4.08 5.92 1.98
C LEU A 44 -4.04 7.45 1.92
N LEU A 45 -5.07 8.07 2.42
CA LEU A 45 -5.17 9.54 2.52
C LEU A 45 -4.88 9.93 3.96
N GLU A 46 -3.85 10.73 4.19
CA GLU A 46 -3.43 11.14 5.52
C GLU A 46 -4.60 11.77 6.30
N ASN A 47 -4.93 11.18 7.47
CA ASN A 47 -6.04 11.55 8.35
C ASN A 47 -7.46 11.41 7.76
N HIS A 48 -7.63 10.80 6.57
CA HIS A 48 -8.94 10.65 5.95
C HIS A 48 -9.39 9.19 5.77
N GLY A 49 -8.46 8.28 5.51
CA GLY A 49 -8.77 6.87 5.28
C GLY A 49 -8.14 6.32 4.02
N ALA A 50 -8.81 5.38 3.36
CA ALA A 50 -8.32 4.72 2.16
C ALA A 50 -9.19 5.02 0.95
N LEU A 51 -8.56 5.01 -0.23
CA LEU A 51 -9.21 5.11 -1.53
C LEU A 51 -8.72 3.96 -2.41
N THR A 52 -9.65 3.31 -3.11
CA THR A 52 -9.35 2.28 -4.11
C THR A 52 -10.05 2.60 -5.42
N TRP A 53 -9.49 2.13 -6.52
CA TRP A 53 -10.08 2.29 -7.85
C TRP A 53 -9.86 1.03 -8.69
N SER A 54 -10.72 0.84 -9.68
CA SER A 54 -10.68 -0.25 -10.64
C SER A 54 -11.53 0.08 -11.87
N GLU A 55 -11.63 -0.87 -12.81
CA GLU A 55 -12.46 -0.73 -14.02
C GLU A 55 -13.96 -0.68 -13.71
N ASP A 56 -14.39 -1.30 -12.60
CA ASP A 56 -15.78 -1.33 -12.15
C ASP A 56 -15.88 -1.17 -10.61
N LEU A 57 -17.08 -0.81 -10.15
CA LEU A 57 -17.35 -0.55 -8.74
C LEU A 57 -17.15 -1.79 -7.85
N LEU A 58 -17.55 -2.97 -8.33
CA LEU A 58 -17.41 -4.21 -7.55
C LEU A 58 -15.94 -4.54 -7.34
N SER A 59 -15.13 -4.44 -8.38
CA SER A 59 -13.68 -4.67 -8.30
C SER A 59 -12.99 -3.67 -7.38
N ALA A 60 -13.39 -2.39 -7.42
CA ALA A 60 -12.88 -1.39 -6.49
C ALA A 60 -13.27 -1.67 -5.04
N TYR A 61 -14.51 -2.11 -4.81
CA TYR A 61 -14.99 -2.51 -3.48
C TYR A 61 -14.22 -3.72 -2.94
N LEU A 62 -14.01 -4.78 -3.75
CA LEU A 62 -13.23 -5.95 -3.32
C LEU A 62 -11.77 -5.62 -3.00
N LYS A 63 -11.18 -4.65 -3.70
CA LYS A 63 -9.85 -4.12 -3.34
C LYS A 63 -9.86 -3.42 -1.98
N MET A 64 -10.92 -2.66 -1.68
CA MET A 64 -11.09 -2.00 -0.38
C MET A 64 -11.24 -3.03 0.74
N GLU A 65 -12.09 -4.05 0.58
CA GLU A 65 -12.22 -5.14 1.56
C GLU A 65 -10.88 -5.85 1.80
N SER A 66 -10.14 -6.13 0.72
CA SER A 66 -8.82 -6.76 0.82
C SER A 66 -7.85 -5.88 1.59
N LEU A 67 -7.84 -4.58 1.32
CA LEU A 67 -6.98 -3.62 2.02
C LEU A 67 -7.31 -3.56 3.50
N GLU A 68 -8.59 -3.48 3.86
CA GLU A 68 -9.04 -3.45 5.26
C GLU A 68 -8.69 -4.75 6.00
N PHE A 69 -8.95 -5.90 5.37
CA PHE A 69 -8.60 -7.20 5.92
C PHE A 69 -7.09 -7.32 6.21
N TYR A 70 -6.24 -6.91 5.25
CA TYR A 70 -4.80 -6.93 5.45
C TYR A 70 -4.34 -5.95 6.53
N ALA A 71 -4.97 -4.81 6.63
CA ALA A 71 -4.71 -3.83 7.65
C ALA A 71 -5.01 -4.39 9.05
N GLU A 72 -6.15 -5.06 9.21
CA GLU A 72 -6.53 -5.74 10.45
C GLU A 72 -5.57 -6.88 10.79
N LEU A 73 -5.21 -7.70 9.80
CA LEU A 73 -4.24 -8.79 9.96
C LEU A 73 -2.88 -8.28 10.45
N LEU A 74 -2.39 -7.18 9.87
CA LEU A 74 -1.16 -6.53 10.32
C LEU A 74 -1.24 -6.07 11.77
N TYR A 75 -2.30 -5.34 12.10
CA TYR A 75 -2.51 -4.82 13.43
C TYR A 75 -2.51 -5.96 14.46
N ARG A 76 -3.25 -7.04 14.18
CA ARG A 76 -3.27 -8.22 15.05
C ARG A 76 -1.91 -8.91 15.12
N SER A 77 -1.20 -9.04 14.00
CA SER A 77 0.11 -9.70 13.99
C SER A 77 1.16 -8.96 14.80
N GLU A 78 1.11 -7.64 14.85
CA GLU A 78 2.00 -6.82 15.67
C GLU A 78 1.79 -7.04 17.18
N MET A 79 0.57 -7.40 17.59
CA MET A 79 0.27 -7.74 18.99
C MET A 79 0.90 -9.08 19.42
N PHE A 80 1.17 -10.00 18.49
CA PHE A 80 1.78 -11.30 18.75
C PHE A 80 3.29 -11.33 18.53
N GLY A 81 3.87 -10.23 18.08
CA GLY A 81 5.29 -10.09 17.79
C GLY A 81 5.57 -9.76 16.32
N GLN A 82 6.85 -9.69 15.97
CA GLN A 82 7.25 -9.37 14.60
C GLN A 82 6.99 -10.58 13.68
N PRO A 83 6.20 -10.42 12.58
CA PRO A 83 6.03 -11.50 11.63
C PRO A 83 7.35 -11.84 10.95
N THR A 84 7.54 -13.12 10.64
CA THR A 84 8.72 -13.60 9.92
C THR A 84 8.70 -13.07 8.49
N GLU A 85 9.78 -12.44 8.06
CA GLU A 85 9.93 -11.98 6.68
C GLU A 85 10.26 -13.14 5.73
N PHE A 86 9.75 -13.08 4.51
CA PHE A 86 10.12 -14.03 3.47
C PHE A 86 11.58 -13.88 3.06
N THR A 87 12.22 -15.00 2.79
CA THR A 87 13.56 -15.00 2.18
C THR A 87 13.48 -14.53 0.72
N LYS A 88 14.61 -14.06 0.18
CA LYS A 88 14.70 -13.64 -1.23
C LYS A 88 14.30 -14.76 -2.19
N GLU A 89 14.61 -16.01 -1.85
CA GLU A 89 14.24 -17.19 -2.66
C GLU A 89 12.71 -17.39 -2.66
N GLN A 90 12.07 -17.31 -1.50
CA GLN A 90 10.61 -17.42 -1.38
C GLN A 90 9.90 -16.30 -2.16
N ILE A 91 10.40 -15.09 -2.07
CA ILE A 91 9.91 -13.94 -2.83
C ILE A 91 10.05 -14.20 -4.34
N GLY A 92 11.20 -14.72 -4.79
CA GLY A 92 11.42 -15.07 -6.19
C GLY A 92 10.38 -16.07 -6.72
N LYS A 93 10.08 -17.12 -5.94
CA LYS A 93 9.04 -18.10 -6.29
C LYS A 93 7.65 -17.47 -6.40
N LEU A 94 7.29 -16.58 -5.49
CA LEU A 94 6.00 -15.86 -5.54
C LEU A 94 5.88 -14.96 -6.77
N ILE A 95 6.96 -14.28 -7.15
CA ILE A 95 7.00 -13.46 -8.37
C ILE A 95 6.79 -14.32 -9.62
N GLU A 96 7.42 -15.50 -9.69
CA GLU A 96 7.21 -16.42 -10.81
C GLU A 96 5.78 -16.93 -10.92
N VAL A 97 5.16 -17.29 -9.79
CA VAL A 97 3.74 -17.67 -9.76
C VAL A 97 2.85 -16.53 -10.27
N ARG A 98 3.07 -15.32 -9.79
CA ARG A 98 2.32 -14.13 -10.23
C ARG A 98 2.45 -13.90 -11.75
N LYS A 99 3.66 -14.03 -12.30
CA LYS A 99 3.90 -13.92 -13.75
C LYS A 99 3.13 -14.97 -14.53
N LYS A 100 3.12 -16.24 -14.06
CA LYS A 100 2.37 -17.33 -14.69
C LYS A 100 0.86 -17.09 -14.67
N MET A 101 0.35 -16.39 -13.65
CA MET A 101 -1.06 -16.00 -13.55
C MET A 101 -1.42 -14.78 -14.42
N GLY A 102 -0.46 -14.18 -15.12
CA GLY A 102 -0.68 -13.00 -15.95
C GLY A 102 -1.00 -11.73 -15.15
N ILE A 103 -0.75 -11.72 -13.84
CA ILE A 103 -1.01 -10.55 -13.00
C ILE A 103 0.06 -9.49 -13.26
N SER A 104 -0.33 -8.40 -13.89
CA SER A 104 0.52 -7.23 -14.14
C SER A 104 0.65 -6.35 -12.88
N GLY A 105 1.49 -5.34 -12.96
CA GLY A 105 1.69 -4.33 -11.91
C GLY A 105 3.02 -4.49 -11.17
N ARG A 106 3.24 -3.60 -10.21
CA ARG A 106 4.47 -3.50 -9.45
C ARG A 106 4.69 -4.70 -8.53
N TYR A 107 5.96 -5.12 -8.37
CA TYR A 107 6.34 -6.20 -7.45
C TYR A 107 6.75 -5.61 -6.10
N PRO A 108 6.02 -5.85 -5.00
CA PRO A 108 6.33 -5.28 -3.69
C PRO A 108 7.65 -5.79 -3.08
N ALA A 109 8.21 -6.86 -3.64
CA ALA A 109 9.35 -7.58 -3.07
C ALA A 109 10.73 -6.92 -3.27
N TYR A 110 10.87 -5.91 -4.10
CA TYR A 110 12.15 -5.23 -4.30
C TYR A 110 12.35 -4.07 -3.35
N ARG A 111 12.15 -4.29 -2.06
CA ARG A 111 12.65 -3.41 -0.99
C ARG A 111 14.12 -3.69 -0.66
N THR A 112 14.96 -3.88 -1.65
CA THR A 112 16.39 -3.76 -1.42
C THR A 112 16.79 -2.30 -1.58
N GLY A 113 16.78 -1.59 -0.47
CA GLY A 113 17.62 -0.42 -0.17
C GLY A 113 17.62 0.81 -1.07
N ALA A 114 17.12 0.76 -2.31
CA ALA A 114 17.39 1.81 -3.28
C ALA A 114 16.18 2.36 -4.05
N ASN A 115 15.00 1.76 -3.98
CA ASN A 115 13.92 2.10 -4.90
C ASN A 115 12.52 2.27 -4.29
N CYS A 116 12.40 3.00 -3.21
CA CYS A 116 11.16 3.69 -2.91
C CYS A 116 11.15 5.00 -3.75
N TYR A 117 10.99 4.90 -5.09
CA TYR A 117 11.24 6.01 -6.00
C TYR A 117 10.22 7.13 -5.98
N LYS A 118 9.05 6.95 -5.37
CA LYS A 118 8.04 8.01 -5.33
C LYS A 118 7.49 8.34 -3.97
N CYS A 119 7.78 7.56 -2.95
CA CYS A 119 7.53 8.01 -1.59
C CYS A 119 8.67 8.94 -1.17
N LYS A 120 8.73 10.15 -1.74
CA LYS A 120 9.69 11.19 -1.33
C LYS A 120 9.59 11.54 0.15
N GLU A 121 8.56 11.03 0.82
CA GLU A 121 8.21 11.27 2.21
C GLU A 121 8.07 10.00 3.06
N CYS A 122 8.48 8.83 2.57
CA CYS A 122 8.77 7.75 3.49
C CYS A 122 9.96 8.18 4.35
N PHE A 123 9.65 8.84 5.44
CA PHE A 123 10.52 9.43 6.48
C PHE A 123 11.39 8.38 7.20
N TRP A 124 12.01 7.47 6.44
CA TRP A 124 12.84 6.38 6.96
C TRP A 124 14.29 6.49 6.48
N LYS A 125 14.78 7.73 6.39
CA LYS A 125 16.20 8.00 6.52
C LYS A 125 16.43 8.63 7.89
N ARG A 126 16.35 7.84 8.93
CA ARG A 126 17.12 8.03 10.18
C ARG A 126 17.20 6.73 10.92
#